data_d54b56950d18c30d4885beff6d035e85
#
_entry.id   d54b56950d18c30d4885beff6d035e85
#
_cell.length_a   1.000
_cell.length_b   1.000
_cell.length_c   1.000
_cell.angle_alpha   90.00
_cell.angle_beta   90.00
_cell.angle_gamma   90.00
#
_symmetry.space_group_name_H-M   'P 1'
#
loop_
_entity.id
_entity.type
_entity.pdbx_description
1 polymer ?
#
loop_
_entity_poly.entity_id
_entity_poly.type
_entity_poly.pdbx_seq_one_letter_code
_entity_poly.pdbx_strand_id
1 'polypeptide(L)'
;MRSYTVRFHVDAPPGKVWRVLHPPAPPNSPRPRVLKWPTGSMEILHEGDEAGQGLVRTCVFAVPKYLMSGGKGRSFETVTEAKLNKLSRYVAIGKPLWSRAEGYHELEEQPDGTTVLTFHEDYHAYNPVLRFLFERPVHAKISRDNLETYEHALSYAGAVRRLP
;
A
#
# COMPACT_ATOMS: atom_id res chain seq x y z
N MET A 1 -11.81 14.74 2.50
CA MET A 1 -11.08 13.60 1.93
C MET A 1 -9.78 14.10 1.33
N ARG A 2 -8.70 13.38 1.51
CA ARG A 2 -7.38 13.67 0.97
C ARG A 2 -7.03 12.61 -0.06
N SER A 3 -6.51 13.03 -1.20
CA SER A 3 -6.11 12.14 -2.27
C SER A 3 -4.60 12.23 -2.51
N TYR A 4 -4.01 11.12 -2.81
CA TYR A 4 -2.60 11.00 -3.20
C TYR A 4 -2.50 10.08 -4.42
N THR A 5 -1.75 10.51 -5.41
CA THR A 5 -1.46 9.71 -6.59
C THR A 5 0.02 9.82 -6.91
N VAL A 6 0.64 8.69 -7.20
CA VAL A 6 2.01 8.64 -7.72
C VAL A 6 2.10 7.63 -8.85
N ARG A 7 2.93 7.91 -9.83
CA ARG A 7 3.19 7.03 -10.97
C ARG A 7 4.68 6.71 -11.04
N PHE A 8 4.97 5.45 -11.34
CA PHE A 8 6.32 4.96 -11.53
C PHE A 8 6.45 4.28 -12.88
N HIS A 9 7.51 4.60 -13.60
CA HIS A 9 7.99 3.77 -14.70
C HIS A 9 8.98 2.76 -14.13
N VAL A 10 8.76 1.48 -14.40
CA VAL A 10 9.58 0.37 -13.93
C VAL A 10 10.09 -0.40 -15.14
N ASP A 11 11.40 -0.57 -15.22
CA ASP A 11 12.06 -1.34 -16.28
C ASP A 11 11.93 -2.85 -16.00
N ALA A 12 10.70 -3.32 -16.08
CA ALA A 12 10.33 -4.72 -15.89
C ALA A 12 8.88 -4.97 -16.38
N PRO A 13 8.56 -6.20 -16.81
CA PRO A 13 7.21 -6.57 -17.23
C PRO A 13 6.24 -6.61 -16.04
N PRO A 14 4.91 -6.42 -16.28
CA PRO A 14 3.90 -6.34 -15.21
C PRO A 14 3.90 -7.51 -14.24
N GLY A 15 4.14 -8.72 -14.71
CA GLY A 15 4.18 -9.90 -13.84
C GLY A 15 5.34 -9.90 -12.84
N LYS A 16 6.47 -9.25 -13.16
CA LYS A 16 7.58 -9.09 -12.24
C LYS A 16 7.29 -8.00 -11.20
N VAL A 17 6.72 -6.89 -11.65
CA VAL A 17 6.27 -5.79 -10.77
C VAL A 17 5.20 -6.30 -9.80
N TRP A 18 4.21 -7.05 -10.30
CA TRP A 18 3.16 -7.64 -9.48
C TRP A 18 3.71 -8.52 -8.36
N ARG A 19 4.65 -9.42 -8.67
CA ARG A 19 5.25 -10.32 -7.67
C ARG A 19 6.02 -9.58 -6.57
N VAL A 20 6.57 -8.43 -6.87
CA VAL A 20 7.25 -7.58 -5.88
C VAL A 20 6.24 -6.92 -4.93
N LEU A 21 5.12 -6.43 -5.47
CA LEU A 21 4.06 -5.79 -4.68
C LEU A 21 3.19 -6.82 -3.94
N HIS A 22 3.02 -7.99 -4.53
CA HIS A 22 2.20 -9.10 -4.01
C HIS A 22 3.05 -10.38 -3.93
N PRO A 23 4.05 -10.44 -3.03
CA PRO A 23 4.93 -11.60 -2.95
C PRO A 23 4.13 -12.85 -2.59
N PRO A 24 4.22 -13.94 -3.39
CA PRO A 24 3.51 -15.17 -3.12
C PRO A 24 3.95 -15.76 -1.78
N ALA A 25 3.04 -16.47 -1.12
CA ALA A 25 3.38 -17.19 0.09
C ALA A 25 4.34 -18.34 -0.25
N PRO A 26 5.52 -18.44 0.38
CA PRO A 26 6.35 -19.62 0.25
C PRO A 26 5.59 -20.90 0.71
N PRO A 27 5.84 -22.06 0.10
CA PRO A 27 5.30 -23.32 0.60
C PRO A 27 5.63 -23.48 2.09
N ASN A 28 4.64 -23.90 2.89
CA ASN A 28 4.78 -24.09 4.35
C ASN A 28 5.09 -22.81 5.16
N SER A 29 4.77 -21.63 4.64
CA SER A 29 4.88 -20.39 5.41
C SER A 29 4.09 -20.46 6.70
N PRO A 30 4.64 -19.96 7.83
CA PRO A 30 3.88 -19.82 9.06
C PRO A 30 2.68 -18.90 8.83
N ARG A 31 1.57 -19.20 9.50
CA ARG A 31 0.39 -18.33 9.48
C ARG A 31 0.18 -17.74 10.87
N PRO A 32 -0.03 -16.42 10.97
CA PRO A 32 -0.05 -15.43 9.90
C PRO A 32 1.34 -15.15 9.32
N ARG A 33 1.41 -14.79 8.04
CA ARG A 33 2.65 -14.42 7.38
C ARG A 33 2.98 -12.95 7.66
N VAL A 34 4.20 -12.66 8.11
CA VAL A 34 4.64 -11.30 8.45
C VAL A 34 5.68 -10.82 7.44
N LEU A 35 5.41 -9.68 6.83
CA LEU A 35 6.33 -8.94 5.97
C LEU A 35 6.78 -7.68 6.71
N LYS A 36 8.07 -7.33 6.61
CA LYS A 36 8.65 -6.15 7.26
C LYS A 36 9.42 -5.31 6.26
N TRP A 37 9.35 -3.99 6.44
CA TRP A 37 10.12 -2.99 5.71
C TRP A 37 10.55 -1.86 6.66
N PRO A 38 11.45 -0.96 6.26
CA PRO A 38 12.03 0.04 7.17
C PRO A 38 10.99 0.90 7.91
N THR A 39 9.89 1.25 7.25
CA THR A 39 8.85 2.15 7.80
C THR A 39 7.66 1.44 8.43
N GLY A 40 7.60 0.09 8.39
CA GLY A 40 6.45 -0.64 8.90
C GLY A 40 6.52 -2.15 8.77
N SER A 41 5.36 -2.78 8.99
CA SER A 41 5.17 -4.22 8.81
C SER A 41 3.73 -4.54 8.42
N MET A 42 3.54 -5.70 7.83
CA MET A 42 2.26 -6.24 7.43
C MET A 42 2.14 -7.67 7.93
N GLU A 43 1.00 -8.00 8.50
CA GLU A 43 0.63 -9.34 8.90
C GLU A 43 -0.54 -9.80 8.03
N ILE A 44 -0.33 -10.81 7.18
CA ILE A 44 -1.34 -11.34 6.27
C ILE A 44 -2.13 -12.41 7.02
N LEU A 45 -3.40 -12.11 7.25
CA LEU A 45 -4.34 -12.97 7.97
C LEU A 45 -5.04 -13.97 7.02
N HIS A 46 -5.27 -13.55 5.78
CA HIS A 46 -5.86 -14.35 4.71
C HIS A 46 -5.25 -13.96 3.37
N GLU A 47 -4.77 -14.93 2.59
CA GLU A 47 -4.01 -14.67 1.35
C GLU A 47 -4.90 -14.23 0.17
N GLY A 48 -6.21 -14.51 0.20
CA GLY A 48 -7.10 -14.28 -0.93
C GLY A 48 -7.02 -15.39 -1.99
N ASP A 49 -7.55 -15.09 -3.18
CA ASP A 49 -7.43 -15.96 -4.34
C ASP A 49 -6.06 -15.80 -5.04
N GLU A 50 -5.88 -16.43 -6.22
CA GLU A 50 -4.64 -16.39 -6.99
C GLU A 50 -4.19 -14.97 -7.38
N ALA A 51 -5.14 -14.06 -7.61
CA ALA A 51 -4.88 -12.65 -7.87
C ALA A 51 -4.75 -11.82 -6.58
N GLY A 52 -5.03 -12.40 -5.42
CA GLY A 52 -5.04 -11.73 -4.11
C GLY A 52 -6.38 -11.07 -3.76
N GLN A 53 -7.47 -11.28 -4.53
CA GLN A 53 -8.78 -10.77 -4.14
C GLN A 53 -9.27 -11.49 -2.87
N GLY A 54 -9.80 -10.72 -1.92
CA GLY A 54 -10.18 -11.24 -0.60
C GLY A 54 -9.00 -11.37 0.37
N LEU A 55 -7.78 -10.93 0.01
CA LEU A 55 -6.67 -10.84 0.94
C LEU A 55 -7.06 -9.92 2.10
N VAL A 56 -6.78 -10.38 3.33
CA VAL A 56 -6.98 -9.61 4.57
C VAL A 56 -5.66 -9.48 5.29
N ARG A 57 -5.31 -8.25 5.67
CA ARG A 57 -4.05 -7.96 6.36
C ARG A 57 -4.19 -6.87 7.41
N THR A 58 -3.29 -6.86 8.37
CA THR A 58 -3.06 -5.71 9.24
C THR A 58 -1.72 -5.08 8.90
N CYS A 59 -1.69 -3.75 8.84
CA CYS A 59 -0.46 -3.00 8.62
C CYS A 59 -0.13 -2.16 9.85
N VAL A 60 1.16 -2.10 10.20
CA VAL A 60 1.69 -1.19 11.23
C VAL A 60 2.63 -0.23 10.53
N PHE A 61 2.41 1.06 10.74
CA PHE A 61 3.14 2.15 10.09
C PHE A 61 3.47 3.27 11.06
N ALA A 62 4.41 4.13 10.71
CA ALA A 62 4.78 5.27 11.54
C ALA A 62 3.76 6.40 11.40
N VAL A 63 3.40 7.01 12.53
CA VAL A 63 2.59 8.23 12.59
C VAL A 63 3.27 9.26 13.49
N PRO A 64 2.88 10.55 13.42
CA PRO A 64 3.43 11.56 14.33
C PRO A 64 3.22 11.18 15.80
N LYS A 65 4.27 11.36 16.63
CA LYS A 65 4.26 10.97 18.04
C LYS A 65 3.20 11.69 18.88
N TYR A 66 2.80 12.91 18.46
CA TYR A 66 1.76 13.69 19.16
C TYR A 66 0.36 13.06 19.12
N LEU A 67 0.15 12.02 18.32
CA LEU A 67 -1.13 11.28 18.27
C LEU A 67 -1.31 10.29 19.43
N MET A 68 -0.45 10.33 20.45
CA MET A 68 -0.55 9.51 21.67
C MET A 68 -0.63 7.98 21.43
N SER A 69 -0.17 7.52 20.27
CA SER A 69 -0.14 6.10 19.87
C SER A 69 1.26 5.50 19.94
N GLY A 70 2.20 6.16 20.62
CA GLY A 70 3.61 5.78 20.64
C GLY A 70 4.30 5.93 19.28
N GLY A 71 3.76 6.78 18.39
CA GLY A 71 4.28 6.96 17.03
C GLY A 71 3.93 5.84 16.06
N LYS A 72 2.97 4.97 16.41
CA LYS A 72 2.55 3.85 15.57
C LYS A 72 1.08 3.96 15.18
N GLY A 73 0.78 3.79 13.91
CA GLY A 73 -0.55 3.55 13.36
C GLY A 73 -0.74 2.08 13.04
N ARG A 74 -1.99 1.65 12.98
CA ARG A 74 -2.38 0.31 12.53
C ARG A 74 -3.61 0.41 11.66
N SER A 75 -3.62 -0.31 10.54
CA SER A 75 -4.80 -0.49 9.70
C SER A 75 -5.19 -1.96 9.59
N PHE A 76 -6.49 -2.19 9.34
CA PHE A 76 -7.02 -3.43 8.80
C PHE A 76 -7.38 -3.17 7.35
N GLU A 77 -6.91 -4.02 6.46
CA GLU A 77 -7.06 -3.83 5.02
C GLU A 77 -7.61 -5.10 4.37
N THR A 78 -8.48 -4.89 3.39
CA THR A 78 -9.04 -5.96 2.56
C THR A 78 -8.90 -5.58 1.09
N VAL A 79 -8.39 -6.50 0.29
CA VAL A 79 -8.38 -6.36 -1.18
C VAL A 79 -9.77 -6.72 -1.70
N THR A 80 -10.47 -5.73 -2.24
CA THR A 80 -11.86 -5.85 -2.69
C THR A 80 -11.99 -6.26 -4.15
N GLU A 81 -10.99 -5.93 -4.97
CA GLU A 81 -10.89 -6.32 -6.38
C GLU A 81 -9.43 -6.58 -6.73
N ALA A 82 -9.17 -7.68 -7.41
CA ALA A 82 -7.86 -7.96 -7.97
C ALA A 82 -7.97 -8.57 -9.36
N LYS A 83 -7.08 -8.12 -10.27
CA LYS A 83 -6.87 -8.67 -11.60
C LYS A 83 -5.38 -8.90 -11.75
N LEU A 84 -4.97 -10.14 -11.84
CA LEU A 84 -3.56 -10.55 -11.88
C LEU A 84 -2.76 -9.70 -12.88
N ASN A 85 -1.62 -9.16 -12.42
CA ASN A 85 -0.71 -8.30 -13.18
C ASN A 85 -1.30 -6.98 -13.71
N LYS A 86 -2.50 -6.58 -13.25
CA LYS A 86 -3.17 -5.37 -13.75
C LYS A 86 -3.68 -4.45 -12.67
N LEU A 87 -4.45 -4.96 -11.72
CA LEU A 87 -5.18 -4.11 -10.77
C LEU A 87 -5.29 -4.79 -9.41
N SER A 88 -5.08 -4.02 -8.36
CA SER A 88 -5.45 -4.40 -6.99
C SER A 88 -6.09 -3.20 -6.31
N ARG A 89 -7.33 -3.34 -5.85
CA ARG A 89 -8.06 -2.32 -5.06
C ARG A 89 -8.23 -2.79 -3.64
N TYR A 90 -8.08 -1.88 -2.69
CA TYR A 90 -8.24 -2.20 -1.28
C TYR A 90 -9.02 -1.13 -0.54
N VAL A 91 -9.60 -1.54 0.57
CA VAL A 91 -10.20 -0.67 1.58
C VAL A 91 -9.50 -0.94 2.91
N ALA A 92 -9.18 0.11 3.63
CA ALA A 92 -8.53 0.04 4.93
C ALA A 92 -9.27 0.89 5.97
N ILE A 93 -9.25 0.43 7.23
CA ILE A 93 -9.68 1.21 8.39
C ILE A 93 -8.52 1.28 9.35
N GLY A 94 -8.10 2.50 9.72
CA GLY A 94 -6.89 2.75 10.47
C GLY A 94 -7.07 3.52 11.77
N LYS A 95 -6.17 3.26 12.72
CA LYS A 95 -5.94 4.01 13.96
C LYS A 95 -4.61 4.77 13.85
N PRO A 96 -4.37 5.87 14.58
CA PRO A 96 -5.16 6.37 15.72
C PRO A 96 -6.33 7.28 15.35
N LEU A 97 -6.42 7.76 14.10
CA LEU A 97 -7.45 8.76 13.74
C LEU A 97 -8.82 8.17 13.44
N TRP A 98 -8.97 6.81 13.46
CA TRP A 98 -10.18 6.17 12.97
C TRP A 98 -10.54 6.71 11.58
N SER A 99 -9.73 6.33 10.63
CA SER A 99 -9.82 6.77 9.25
C SER A 99 -10.12 5.61 8.32
N ARG A 100 -10.75 5.92 7.20
CA ARG A 100 -10.87 5.03 6.05
C ARG A 100 -9.84 5.47 5.01
N ALA A 101 -9.17 4.50 4.41
CA ALA A 101 -8.43 4.67 3.18
C ALA A 101 -9.00 3.73 2.11
N GLU A 102 -9.03 4.20 0.88
CA GLU A 102 -9.34 3.41 -0.30
C GLU A 102 -8.24 3.66 -1.31
N GLY A 103 -7.68 2.59 -1.86
CA GLY A 103 -6.57 2.75 -2.78
C GLY A 103 -6.55 1.66 -3.84
N TYR A 104 -5.72 1.89 -4.85
CA TYR A 104 -5.46 0.90 -5.88
C TYR A 104 -4.03 0.99 -6.41
N HIS A 105 -3.56 -0.15 -6.91
CA HIS A 105 -2.41 -0.28 -7.78
C HIS A 105 -2.92 -0.66 -9.17
N GLU A 106 -2.53 0.08 -10.17
CA GLU A 106 -2.83 -0.23 -11.57
C GLU A 106 -1.52 -0.34 -12.35
N LEU A 107 -1.34 -1.44 -13.07
CA LEU A 107 -0.17 -1.73 -13.89
C LEU A 107 -0.56 -1.69 -15.36
N GLU A 108 0.11 -0.83 -16.12
CA GLU A 108 -0.04 -0.72 -17.57
C GLU A 108 1.26 -1.18 -18.24
N GLU A 109 1.16 -2.24 -19.06
CA GLU A 109 2.28 -2.68 -19.88
C GLU A 109 2.52 -1.69 -21.02
N GLN A 110 3.78 -1.33 -21.21
CA GLN A 110 4.21 -0.44 -22.27
C GLN A 110 4.67 -1.25 -23.51
N PRO A 111 4.68 -0.65 -24.73
CA PRO A 111 5.10 -1.35 -25.95
C PRO A 111 6.53 -1.90 -25.92
N ASP A 112 7.38 -1.35 -25.07
CA ASP A 112 8.76 -1.82 -24.88
C ASP A 112 8.91 -2.92 -23.81
N GLY A 113 7.79 -3.42 -23.28
CA GLY A 113 7.76 -4.46 -22.24
C GLY A 113 8.02 -3.95 -20.81
N THR A 114 8.14 -2.64 -20.63
CA THR A 114 8.22 -2.01 -19.31
C THR A 114 6.84 -1.82 -18.71
N THR A 115 6.74 -1.35 -17.46
CA THR A 115 5.46 -1.15 -16.75
C THR A 115 5.34 0.28 -16.24
N VAL A 116 4.19 0.88 -16.42
CA VAL A 116 3.76 2.05 -15.64
C VAL A 116 2.87 1.57 -14.51
N LEU A 117 3.31 1.80 -13.27
CA LEU A 117 2.52 1.60 -12.06
C LEU A 117 1.89 2.91 -11.64
N THR A 118 0.57 2.92 -11.47
CA THR A 118 -0.16 4.00 -10.79
C THR A 118 -0.58 3.50 -9.41
N PHE A 119 -0.15 4.21 -8.37
CA PHE A 119 -0.69 4.06 -7.01
C PHE A 119 -1.55 5.26 -6.68
N HIS A 120 -2.76 5.00 -6.21
CA HIS A 120 -3.70 6.02 -5.76
C HIS A 120 -4.27 5.64 -4.41
N GLU A 121 -4.43 6.63 -3.52
CA GLU A 121 -5.07 6.46 -2.22
C GLU A 121 -5.90 7.68 -1.85
N ASP A 122 -7.14 7.45 -1.45
CA ASP A 122 -8.03 8.41 -0.81
C ASP A 122 -8.06 8.13 0.69
N TYR A 123 -7.98 9.19 1.50
CA TYR A 123 -7.92 9.10 2.95
C TYR A 123 -8.94 10.02 3.61
N HIS A 124 -9.63 9.51 4.63
CA HIS A 124 -10.67 10.23 5.34
C HIS A 124 -10.78 9.84 6.81
N ALA A 125 -10.53 10.78 7.72
CA ALA A 125 -10.78 10.58 9.14
C ALA A 125 -12.26 10.79 9.47
N TYR A 126 -12.89 9.86 10.19
CA TYR A 126 -14.32 9.92 10.50
C TYR A 126 -14.67 11.06 11.45
N ASN A 127 -13.90 11.23 12.51
CA ASN A 127 -14.14 12.28 13.48
C ASN A 127 -13.82 13.67 12.88
N PRO A 128 -14.76 14.62 12.83
CA PRO A 128 -14.55 15.93 12.20
C PRO A 128 -13.49 16.78 12.91
N VAL A 129 -13.33 16.65 14.22
CA VAL A 129 -12.30 17.38 14.98
C VAL A 129 -10.92 16.84 14.66
N LEU A 130 -10.75 15.51 14.69
CA LEU A 130 -9.49 14.85 14.32
C LEU A 130 -9.15 15.09 12.85
N ARG A 131 -10.17 15.12 11.98
CA ARG A 131 -10.01 15.47 10.56
C ARG A 131 -9.44 16.86 10.38
N PHE A 132 -10.05 17.85 11.02
CA PHE A 132 -9.61 19.23 10.93
C PHE A 132 -8.17 19.42 11.43
N LEU A 133 -7.83 18.84 12.58
CA LEU A 133 -6.54 19.04 13.24
C LEU A 133 -5.41 18.19 12.65
N PHE A 134 -5.70 16.94 12.29
CA PHE A 134 -4.64 15.93 12.05
C PHE A 134 -4.67 15.24 10.70
N GLU A 135 -5.77 15.26 9.95
CA GLU A 135 -5.86 14.54 8.67
C GLU A 135 -4.76 14.96 7.70
N ARG A 136 -4.53 16.28 7.55
CA ARG A 136 -3.53 16.80 6.61
C ARG A 136 -2.09 16.37 6.94
N PRO A 137 -1.56 16.60 8.17
CA PRO A 137 -0.19 16.23 8.48
C PRO A 137 0.03 14.72 8.54
N VAL A 138 -0.97 13.95 8.99
CA VAL A 138 -0.88 12.48 9.04
C VAL A 138 -0.89 11.89 7.63
N HIS A 139 -1.81 12.31 6.78
CA HIS A 139 -1.86 11.85 5.39
C HIS A 139 -0.59 12.23 4.62
N ALA A 140 -0.09 13.45 4.77
CA ALA A 140 1.15 13.88 4.13
C ALA A 140 2.36 13.03 4.55
N LYS A 141 2.41 12.60 5.83
CA LYS A 141 3.45 11.68 6.30
C LYS A 141 3.29 10.29 5.70
N ILE A 142 2.09 9.71 5.75
CA ILE A 142 1.80 8.37 5.22
C ILE A 142 2.11 8.33 3.72
N SER A 143 1.68 9.34 2.95
CA SER A 143 1.95 9.41 1.50
C SER A 143 3.45 9.46 1.18
N ARG A 144 4.25 10.18 1.98
CA ARG A 144 5.70 10.20 1.82
C ARG A 144 6.35 8.85 2.15
N ASP A 145 5.95 8.24 3.28
CA ASP A 145 6.46 6.94 3.68
C ASP A 145 6.07 5.86 2.66
N ASN A 146 4.86 5.93 2.08
CA ASN A 146 4.43 5.06 1.00
C ASN A 146 5.30 5.25 -0.25
N LEU A 147 5.58 6.50 -0.64
CA LEU A 147 6.45 6.79 -1.79
C LEU A 147 7.81 6.10 -1.65
N GLU A 148 8.48 6.29 -0.52
CA GLU A 148 9.79 5.67 -0.24
C GLU A 148 9.70 4.13 -0.23
N THR A 149 8.62 3.58 0.34
CA THR A 149 8.38 2.14 0.39
C THR A 149 8.18 1.56 -1.00
N TYR A 150 7.40 2.23 -1.87
CA TYR A 150 7.19 1.78 -3.25
C TYR A 150 8.46 1.89 -4.08
N GLU A 151 9.19 2.99 -4.02
CA GLU A 151 10.47 3.14 -4.73
C GLU A 151 11.44 2.02 -4.35
N HIS A 152 11.57 1.75 -3.05
CA HIS A 152 12.42 0.67 -2.55
C HIS A 152 11.94 -0.71 -3.03
N ALA A 153 10.66 -1.03 -2.88
CA ALA A 153 10.11 -2.32 -3.29
C ALA A 153 10.25 -2.54 -4.81
N LEU A 154 9.90 -1.55 -5.61
CA LEU A 154 9.94 -1.64 -7.07
C LEU A 154 11.38 -1.79 -7.60
N SER A 155 12.38 -1.28 -6.88
CA SER A 155 13.79 -1.43 -7.26
C SER A 155 14.25 -2.90 -7.34
N TYR A 156 13.55 -3.82 -6.67
CA TYR A 156 13.79 -5.27 -6.82
C TYR A 156 13.23 -5.85 -8.13
N ALA A 157 12.31 -5.14 -8.78
CA ALA A 157 11.81 -5.55 -10.10
C ALA A 157 12.70 -5.06 -11.23
N GLY A 158 13.21 -3.83 -11.17
CA GLY A 158 14.02 -3.20 -12.21
C GLY A 158 14.38 -1.76 -11.86
N ALA A 159 14.95 -1.02 -12.82
CA ALA A 159 15.18 0.41 -12.65
C ALA A 159 13.84 1.14 -12.52
N VAL A 160 13.76 2.07 -11.55
CA VAL A 160 12.53 2.81 -11.20
C VAL A 160 12.73 4.28 -11.45
N ARG A 161 11.75 4.91 -12.08
CA ARG A 161 11.69 6.35 -12.28
C ARG A 161 10.31 6.86 -11.95
N ARG A 162 10.22 7.83 -11.06
CA ARG A 162 8.96 8.53 -10.79
C ARG A 162 8.55 9.37 -12.00
N LEU A 163 7.29 9.28 -12.38
CA LEU A 163 6.68 10.10 -13.42
C LEU A 163 6.04 11.36 -12.80
N PRO A 164 5.95 12.47 -13.57
CA PRO A 164 5.27 13.68 -13.14
C PRO A 164 3.77 13.48 -12.91
#